data_1b9cc7af773548c537f32d7007fca766
#
_entry.id   1b9cc7af773548c537f32d7007fca766
#
_cell.length_a   1.000
_cell.length_b   1.000
_cell.length_c   1.000
_cell.angle_alpha   90.00
_cell.angle_beta   90.00
_cell.angle_gamma   90.00
#
_symmetry.space_group_name_H-M   'P 1'
#
loop_
_entity.id
_entity.type
_entity.pdbx_description
1 polymer ?
#
loop_
_entity_poly.entity_id
_entity_poly.type
_entity_poly.pdbx_seq_one_letter_code
_entity_poly.pdbx_strand_id
1 'polypeptide(L)'
;MYLGVLALSFCKALLSTGNVLLVAVTALIGKSLSPDPTWVTLPVAFQFVGLMCATIPASLIMDKIGRKNGFYLGNGLGIVGAILCIQALYSASFWLFCVGTFFLGIGIGFATLYRFAAVEMCEKTYRAKAISIIMAGGVLAAIAGPNLAIYSQGLIQGTPFVGAFWGLLALYIAAMVVLTLVKFPPETRHAPDVVTRPVLEIISQPIFLVSVVAAMVSYVVMNLLMTATPLAMHNHGYHFDQSAFVIELHVLGMFLPGFFTGDLIRRFGTIRILNTGALIMLLCIGINLTGQSELHFSVSLFFLGLGWNFMFVGATHLVTGAYSEAEKPKAQAANEFLIFSMVTVSALASGWLEATLGWHVINLICIPLVLFAMAVVLHFHKKQAFSFV
;
A
#
# COMPACT_ATOMS: atom_id res chain seq x y z
N MET A 1 9.13 -23.75 -13.64
CA MET A 1 8.27 -23.32 -12.52
C MET A 1 8.98 -22.32 -11.61
N TYR A 2 10.05 -22.68 -10.91
CA TYR A 2 10.76 -21.74 -10.01
C TYR A 2 11.28 -20.46 -10.69
N LEU A 3 11.83 -20.55 -11.88
CA LEU A 3 12.36 -19.39 -12.60
C LEU A 3 11.27 -18.35 -12.91
N GLY A 4 10.07 -18.78 -13.30
CA GLY A 4 8.94 -17.88 -13.55
C GLY A 4 8.46 -17.15 -12.30
N VAL A 5 8.38 -17.87 -11.15
CA VAL A 5 8.01 -17.27 -9.86
C VAL A 5 9.07 -16.27 -9.40
N LEU A 6 10.34 -16.62 -9.52
CA LEU A 6 11.44 -15.70 -9.20
C LEU A 6 11.41 -14.45 -10.08
N ALA A 7 11.17 -14.60 -11.38
CA ALA A 7 11.05 -13.47 -12.30
C ALA A 7 9.86 -12.57 -11.95
N LEU A 8 8.67 -13.14 -11.64
CA LEU A 8 7.52 -12.36 -11.18
C LEU A 8 7.78 -11.66 -9.83
N SER A 9 8.48 -12.34 -8.92
CA SER A 9 8.85 -11.75 -7.62
C SER A 9 9.83 -10.61 -7.79
N PHE A 10 10.76 -10.72 -8.74
CA PHE A 10 11.67 -9.66 -9.08
C PHE A 10 10.95 -8.47 -9.75
N CYS A 11 10.04 -8.72 -10.70
CA CYS A 11 9.17 -7.67 -11.24
C CYS A 11 8.40 -6.95 -10.12
N LYS A 12 7.81 -7.72 -9.19
CA LYS A 12 7.08 -7.14 -8.05
C LYS A 12 8.01 -6.33 -7.15
N ALA A 13 9.23 -6.79 -6.89
CA ALA A 13 10.22 -6.06 -6.12
C ALA A 13 10.59 -4.72 -6.77
N LEU A 14 10.85 -4.70 -8.08
CA LEU A 14 11.13 -3.48 -8.85
C LEU A 14 9.98 -2.46 -8.75
N LEU A 15 8.74 -2.92 -8.99
CA LEU A 15 7.56 -2.06 -8.93
C LEU A 15 7.26 -1.58 -7.50
N SER A 16 7.50 -2.44 -6.50
CA SER A 16 7.37 -2.04 -5.09
C SER A 16 8.44 -1.03 -4.68
N THR A 17 9.68 -1.16 -5.19
CA THR A 17 10.74 -0.16 -4.99
C THR A 17 10.31 1.21 -5.52
N GLY A 18 9.71 1.25 -6.72
CA GLY A 18 9.15 2.48 -7.28
C GLY A 18 8.01 3.05 -6.42
N ASN A 19 7.13 2.21 -5.87
CA ASN A 19 6.07 2.69 -5.01
C ASN A 19 6.61 3.27 -3.69
N VAL A 20 7.60 2.64 -3.06
CA VAL A 20 8.22 3.15 -1.82
C VAL A 20 8.98 4.46 -2.09
N LEU A 21 9.67 4.56 -3.23
CA LEU A 21 10.28 5.82 -3.70
C LEU A 21 9.22 6.94 -3.79
N LEU A 22 8.08 6.67 -4.42
CA LEU A 22 6.98 7.65 -4.53
C LEU A 22 6.50 8.12 -3.16
N VAL A 23 6.31 7.20 -2.21
CA VAL A 23 5.93 7.54 -0.83
C VAL A 23 6.92 8.52 -0.20
N ALA A 24 8.21 8.34 -0.43
CA ALA A 24 9.24 9.18 0.16
C ALA A 24 9.27 10.62 -0.42
N VAL A 25 8.97 10.77 -1.73
CA VAL A 25 9.21 12.05 -2.43
C VAL A 25 7.95 12.82 -2.81
N THR A 26 6.80 12.14 -3.02
CA THR A 26 5.62 12.77 -3.66
C THR A 26 5.05 13.93 -2.86
N ALA A 27 4.98 13.82 -1.53
CA ALA A 27 4.47 14.90 -0.67
C ALA A 27 5.42 16.12 -0.65
N LEU A 28 6.74 15.90 -0.66
CA LEU A 28 7.74 16.98 -0.71
C LEU A 28 7.74 17.69 -2.06
N ILE A 29 7.59 16.96 -3.15
CA ILE A 29 7.43 17.55 -4.49
C ILE A 29 6.11 18.31 -4.55
N GLY A 30 5.04 17.75 -4.03
CA GLY A 30 3.76 18.44 -3.90
C GLY A 30 3.92 19.77 -3.16
N LYS A 31 4.69 19.80 -2.06
CA LYS A 31 5.01 21.03 -1.32
C LYS A 31 5.78 22.07 -2.17
N SER A 32 6.68 21.62 -3.05
CA SER A 32 7.47 22.54 -3.88
C SER A 32 6.71 23.07 -5.10
N LEU A 33 5.72 22.33 -5.61
CA LEU A 33 4.98 22.69 -6.83
C LEU A 33 3.59 23.27 -6.55
N SER A 34 3.02 23.01 -5.37
CA SER A 34 1.64 23.39 -5.07
C SER A 34 1.47 24.91 -5.01
N PRO A 35 0.41 25.44 -5.66
CA PRO A 35 0.05 26.84 -5.54
C PRO A 35 -0.59 27.18 -4.18
N ASP A 36 -1.05 26.16 -3.43
CA ASP A 36 -1.73 26.32 -2.14
C ASP A 36 -1.17 25.28 -1.13
N PRO A 37 -0.79 25.70 0.09
CA PRO A 37 -0.28 24.80 1.12
C PRO A 37 -1.25 23.67 1.50
N THR A 38 -2.55 23.85 1.30
CA THR A 38 -3.57 22.83 1.62
C THR A 38 -3.63 21.70 0.59
N TRP A 39 -3.05 21.86 -0.61
CA TRP A 39 -3.06 20.89 -1.70
C TRP A 39 -1.79 20.06 -1.83
N VAL A 40 -0.87 20.22 -0.92
CA VAL A 40 0.47 19.61 -0.96
C VAL A 40 0.42 18.08 -1.17
N THR A 41 -0.55 17.38 -0.60
CA THR A 41 -0.71 15.92 -0.73
C THR A 41 -1.69 15.50 -1.83
N LEU A 42 -2.20 16.43 -2.64
CA LEU A 42 -3.08 16.11 -3.76
C LEU A 42 -2.46 15.11 -4.75
N PRO A 43 -1.16 15.20 -5.11
CA PRO A 43 -0.51 14.19 -5.96
C PRO A 43 -0.54 12.78 -5.34
N VAL A 44 -0.39 12.65 -4.02
CA VAL A 44 -0.51 11.37 -3.30
C VAL A 44 -1.94 10.84 -3.40
N ALA A 45 -2.93 11.70 -3.23
CA ALA A 45 -4.34 11.31 -3.38
C ALA A 45 -4.66 10.87 -4.81
N PHE A 46 -4.16 11.56 -5.84
CA PHE A 46 -4.32 11.15 -7.25
C PHE A 46 -3.69 9.77 -7.51
N GLN A 47 -2.57 9.43 -6.88
CA GLN A 47 -1.99 8.08 -6.93
C GLN A 47 -2.97 7.04 -6.36
N PHE A 48 -3.59 7.29 -5.20
CA PHE A 48 -4.58 6.37 -4.62
C PHE A 48 -5.88 6.32 -5.41
N VAL A 49 -6.34 7.42 -6.00
CA VAL A 49 -7.47 7.41 -6.96
C VAL A 49 -7.16 6.51 -8.15
N GLY A 50 -5.97 6.64 -8.74
CA GLY A 50 -5.53 5.78 -9.84
C GLY A 50 -5.50 4.29 -9.45
N LEU A 51 -4.96 3.99 -8.27
CA LEU A 51 -4.94 2.64 -7.70
C LEU A 51 -6.36 2.09 -7.52
N MET A 52 -7.25 2.85 -6.91
CA MET A 52 -8.65 2.49 -6.68
C MET A 52 -9.38 2.23 -8.00
N CYS A 53 -9.23 3.14 -8.98
CA CYS A 53 -9.84 2.98 -10.31
C CYS A 53 -9.32 1.74 -11.05
N ALA A 54 -8.10 1.31 -10.80
CA ALA A 54 -7.52 0.13 -11.43
C ALA A 54 -7.93 -1.19 -10.76
N THR A 55 -8.34 -1.18 -9.49
CA THR A 55 -8.52 -2.41 -8.68
C THR A 55 -9.46 -3.44 -9.34
N ILE A 56 -10.63 -3.01 -9.79
CA ILE A 56 -11.61 -3.90 -10.45
C ILE A 56 -11.28 -4.07 -11.94
N PRO A 57 -11.06 -2.98 -12.73
CA PRO A 57 -10.81 -3.11 -14.16
C PRO A 57 -9.56 -3.93 -14.49
N ALA A 58 -8.48 -3.86 -13.69
CA ALA A 58 -7.25 -4.61 -13.94
C ALA A 58 -7.50 -6.11 -13.97
N SER A 59 -8.28 -6.65 -13.02
CA SER A 59 -8.64 -8.08 -13.01
C SER A 59 -9.49 -8.44 -14.23
N LEU A 60 -10.53 -7.66 -14.53
CA LEU A 60 -11.44 -7.91 -15.66
C LEU A 60 -10.71 -7.82 -17.02
N ILE A 61 -9.78 -6.89 -17.15
CA ILE A 61 -8.96 -6.77 -18.37
C ILE A 61 -8.05 -7.98 -18.49
N MET A 62 -7.39 -8.39 -17.40
CA MET A 62 -6.51 -9.56 -17.39
C MET A 62 -7.25 -10.86 -17.72
N ASP A 63 -8.51 -10.99 -17.30
CA ASP A 63 -9.34 -12.15 -17.66
C ASP A 63 -9.67 -12.21 -19.16
N LYS A 64 -9.64 -11.05 -19.86
CA LYS A 64 -9.93 -10.99 -21.32
C LYS A 64 -8.69 -11.11 -22.19
N ILE A 65 -7.59 -10.41 -21.81
CA ILE A 65 -6.37 -10.30 -22.63
C ILE A 65 -5.21 -11.15 -22.14
N GLY A 66 -5.40 -11.83 -21.00
CA GLY A 66 -4.39 -12.65 -20.35
C GLY A 66 -3.52 -11.89 -19.34
N ARG A 67 -3.00 -12.63 -18.33
CA ARG A 67 -2.15 -12.08 -17.26
C ARG A 67 -0.94 -11.31 -17.81
N LYS A 68 -0.23 -11.89 -18.81
CA LYS A 68 0.98 -11.28 -19.36
C LYS A 68 0.70 -9.92 -20.01
N ASN A 69 -0.31 -9.87 -20.88
CA ASN A 69 -0.68 -8.63 -21.58
C ASN A 69 -1.22 -7.57 -20.60
N GLY A 70 -1.97 -8.00 -19.57
CA GLY A 70 -2.43 -7.11 -18.52
C GLY A 70 -1.28 -6.49 -17.72
N PHE A 71 -0.23 -7.25 -17.39
CA PHE A 71 0.96 -6.69 -16.75
C PHE A 71 1.74 -5.73 -17.67
N TYR A 72 1.83 -6.02 -18.98
CA TYR A 72 2.39 -5.07 -19.93
C TYR A 72 1.61 -3.76 -19.99
N LEU A 73 0.27 -3.85 -20.00
CA LEU A 73 -0.61 -2.67 -19.97
C LEU A 73 -0.38 -1.85 -18.70
N GLY A 74 -0.40 -2.49 -17.52
CA GLY A 74 -0.19 -1.80 -16.24
C GLY A 74 1.19 -1.15 -16.14
N ASN A 75 2.25 -1.84 -16.56
CA ASN A 75 3.61 -1.28 -16.62
C ASN A 75 3.71 -0.14 -17.64
N GLY A 76 3.05 -0.27 -18.80
CA GLY A 76 2.98 0.80 -19.80
C GLY A 76 2.34 2.07 -19.27
N LEU A 77 1.22 1.94 -18.54
CA LEU A 77 0.57 3.07 -17.87
C LEU A 77 1.47 3.68 -16.79
N GLY A 78 2.22 2.86 -16.04
CA GLY A 78 3.24 3.32 -15.11
C GLY A 78 4.37 4.10 -15.78
N ILE A 79 4.84 3.65 -16.94
CA ILE A 79 5.84 4.37 -17.78
C ILE A 79 5.29 5.73 -18.20
N VAL A 80 4.06 5.79 -18.71
CA VAL A 80 3.40 7.06 -19.06
C VAL A 80 3.36 7.98 -17.85
N GLY A 81 2.96 7.47 -16.68
CA GLY A 81 2.94 8.23 -15.43
C GLY A 81 4.31 8.78 -15.05
N ALA A 82 5.37 7.96 -15.14
CA ALA A 82 6.74 8.38 -14.84
C ALA A 82 7.22 9.50 -15.80
N ILE A 83 6.95 9.38 -17.11
CA ILE A 83 7.29 10.39 -18.12
C ILE A 83 6.53 11.70 -17.84
N LEU A 84 5.24 11.63 -17.51
CA LEU A 84 4.46 12.81 -17.16
C LEU A 84 4.98 13.51 -15.89
N CYS A 85 5.38 12.73 -14.87
CA CYS A 85 6.01 13.30 -13.68
C CYS A 85 7.36 13.97 -13.98
N ILE A 86 8.21 13.36 -14.82
CA ILE A 86 9.46 13.96 -15.29
C ILE A 86 9.19 15.29 -15.99
N GLN A 87 8.25 15.31 -16.92
CA GLN A 87 7.87 16.52 -17.66
C GLN A 87 7.28 17.58 -16.70
N ALA A 88 6.47 17.16 -15.72
CA ALA A 88 5.89 18.04 -14.73
C ALA A 88 6.96 18.74 -13.87
N LEU A 89 8.01 18.03 -13.49
CA LEU A 89 9.13 18.59 -12.72
C LEU A 89 9.95 19.59 -13.55
N TYR A 90 10.21 19.30 -14.82
CA TYR A 90 10.91 20.25 -15.71
C TYR A 90 10.08 21.51 -16.00
N SER A 91 8.75 21.38 -16.12
CA SER A 91 7.85 22.51 -16.40
C SER A 91 7.31 23.17 -15.12
N ALA A 92 7.71 22.72 -13.93
CA ALA A 92 7.19 23.14 -12.63
C ALA A 92 5.64 23.11 -12.58
N SER A 93 5.00 22.11 -13.20
CA SER A 93 3.55 22.00 -13.32
C SER A 93 2.96 21.07 -12.28
N PHE A 94 2.27 21.62 -11.28
CA PHE A 94 1.58 20.87 -10.22
C PHE A 94 0.52 19.93 -10.77
N TRP A 95 -0.35 20.41 -11.67
CA TRP A 95 -1.44 19.60 -12.22
C TRP A 95 -0.95 18.46 -13.11
N LEU A 96 0.10 18.69 -13.89
CA LEU A 96 0.71 17.64 -14.69
C LEU A 96 1.33 16.55 -13.79
N PHE A 97 1.90 16.96 -12.65
CA PHE A 97 2.41 16.02 -11.64
C PHE A 97 1.30 15.17 -11.04
N CYS A 98 0.14 15.77 -10.70
CA CYS A 98 -1.04 15.04 -10.24
C CYS A 98 -1.52 14.01 -11.28
N VAL A 99 -1.58 14.38 -12.57
CA VAL A 99 -1.95 13.44 -13.64
C VAL A 99 -0.92 12.32 -13.77
N GLY A 100 0.37 12.63 -13.68
CA GLY A 100 1.43 11.62 -13.69
C GLY A 100 1.30 10.61 -12.54
N THR A 101 1.07 11.09 -11.31
CA THR A 101 0.88 10.21 -10.14
C THR A 101 -0.39 9.37 -10.25
N PHE A 102 -1.46 9.87 -10.86
CA PHE A 102 -2.67 9.09 -11.17
C PHE A 102 -2.36 7.87 -12.06
N PHE A 103 -1.61 8.05 -13.15
CA PHE A 103 -1.21 6.95 -14.03
C PHE A 103 -0.25 5.97 -13.32
N LEU A 104 0.65 6.46 -12.49
CA LEU A 104 1.48 5.61 -11.61
C LEU A 104 0.61 4.78 -10.67
N GLY A 105 -0.43 5.37 -10.09
CA GLY A 105 -1.42 4.68 -9.26
C GLY A 105 -2.11 3.54 -10.00
N ILE A 106 -2.52 3.75 -11.25
CA ILE A 106 -3.09 2.68 -12.09
C ILE A 106 -2.06 1.55 -12.26
N GLY A 107 -0.82 1.86 -12.61
CA GLY A 107 0.27 0.88 -12.74
C GLY A 107 0.47 0.05 -11.46
N ILE A 108 0.43 0.69 -10.29
CA ILE A 108 0.49 0.04 -8.97
C ILE A 108 -0.71 -0.90 -8.77
N GLY A 109 -1.92 -0.51 -9.18
CA GLY A 109 -3.12 -1.35 -9.12
C GLY A 109 -2.95 -2.67 -9.87
N PHE A 110 -2.44 -2.61 -11.11
CA PHE A 110 -2.07 -3.83 -11.85
C PHE A 110 -0.97 -4.63 -11.15
N ALA A 111 0.01 -3.95 -10.54
CA ALA A 111 1.11 -4.59 -9.84
C ALA A 111 0.67 -5.35 -8.57
N THR A 112 -0.47 -5.06 -7.97
CA THR A 112 -1.02 -5.84 -6.84
C THR A 112 -1.35 -7.28 -7.23
N LEU A 113 -1.66 -7.53 -8.51
CA LEU A 113 -2.06 -8.82 -9.04
C LEU A 113 -0.89 -9.80 -9.29
N TYR A 114 0.37 -9.33 -9.26
CA TYR A 114 1.54 -10.22 -9.39
C TYR A 114 1.58 -11.34 -8.36
N ARG A 115 1.11 -11.09 -7.14
CA ARG A 115 1.04 -12.11 -6.06
C ARG A 115 0.13 -13.28 -6.43
N PHE A 116 -0.99 -12.98 -7.08
CA PHE A 116 -1.93 -14.03 -7.51
C PHE A 116 -1.37 -14.81 -8.69
N ALA A 117 -0.80 -14.12 -9.67
CA ALA A 117 -0.18 -14.76 -10.83
C ALA A 117 0.95 -15.72 -10.43
N ALA A 118 1.78 -15.36 -9.43
CA ALA A 118 2.83 -16.24 -8.94
C ALA A 118 2.29 -17.49 -8.24
N VAL A 119 1.18 -17.39 -7.50
CA VAL A 119 0.51 -18.52 -6.87
C VAL A 119 -0.11 -19.46 -7.92
N GLU A 120 -0.68 -18.90 -9.00
CA GLU A 120 -1.25 -19.67 -10.12
C GLU A 120 -0.17 -20.47 -10.90
N MET A 121 1.08 -19.99 -10.91
CA MET A 121 2.20 -20.68 -11.57
C MET A 121 2.78 -21.83 -10.75
N CYS A 122 2.32 -22.06 -9.52
CA CYS A 122 2.85 -23.06 -8.60
C CYS A 122 1.87 -24.20 -8.37
N GLU A 123 2.42 -25.41 -8.17
CA GLU A 123 1.68 -26.50 -7.57
C GLU A 123 1.21 -26.13 -6.15
N LYS A 124 0.11 -26.73 -5.70
CA LYS A 124 -0.53 -26.43 -4.40
C LYS A 124 0.47 -26.46 -3.22
N THR A 125 1.40 -27.41 -3.23
CA THR A 125 2.45 -27.59 -2.22
C THR A 125 3.44 -26.44 -2.11
N TYR A 126 3.69 -25.69 -3.20
CA TYR A 126 4.68 -24.62 -3.25
C TYR A 126 4.08 -23.20 -3.16
N ARG A 127 2.76 -23.07 -3.08
CA ARG A 127 2.06 -21.77 -3.04
C ARG A 127 2.51 -20.88 -1.88
N ALA A 128 2.65 -21.45 -0.68
CA ALA A 128 3.12 -20.72 0.49
C ALA A 128 4.54 -20.16 0.28
N LYS A 129 5.44 -20.97 -0.31
CA LYS A 129 6.80 -20.54 -0.63
C LYS A 129 6.83 -19.44 -1.69
N ALA A 130 5.98 -19.52 -2.71
CA ALA A 130 5.86 -18.46 -3.72
C ALA A 130 5.41 -17.13 -3.10
N ILE A 131 4.44 -17.14 -2.19
CA ILE A 131 3.99 -15.95 -1.46
C ILE A 131 5.14 -15.36 -0.64
N SER A 132 5.89 -16.20 0.10
CA SER A 132 7.04 -15.75 0.89
C SER A 132 8.13 -15.07 0.04
N ILE A 133 8.41 -15.62 -1.15
CA ILE A 133 9.40 -15.04 -2.07
C ILE A 133 8.93 -13.66 -2.59
N ILE A 134 7.64 -13.51 -2.90
CA ILE A 134 7.07 -12.21 -3.30
C ILE A 134 7.10 -11.21 -2.16
N MET A 135 6.81 -11.65 -0.93
CA MET A 135 6.85 -10.78 0.26
C MET A 135 8.29 -10.32 0.56
N ALA A 136 9.30 -11.19 0.33
CA ALA A 136 10.71 -10.80 0.43
C ALA A 136 11.07 -9.63 -0.51
N GLY A 137 10.44 -9.56 -1.70
CA GLY A 137 10.58 -8.42 -2.60
C GLY A 137 10.13 -7.08 -1.98
N GLY A 138 9.15 -7.10 -1.06
CA GLY A 138 8.72 -5.93 -0.31
C GLY A 138 9.79 -5.40 0.66
N VAL A 139 10.54 -6.31 1.31
CA VAL A 139 11.66 -5.93 2.20
C VAL A 139 12.80 -5.30 1.38
N LEU A 140 13.12 -5.88 0.22
CA LEU A 140 14.10 -5.27 -0.70
C LEU A 140 13.65 -3.88 -1.16
N ALA A 141 12.37 -3.72 -1.47
CA ALA A 141 11.78 -2.45 -1.87
C ALA A 141 11.84 -1.40 -0.76
N ALA A 142 11.68 -1.82 0.50
CA ALA A 142 11.77 -0.93 1.66
C ALA A 142 13.13 -0.22 1.73
N ILE A 143 14.21 -0.95 1.45
CA ILE A 143 15.57 -0.41 1.45
C ILE A 143 15.87 0.30 0.13
N ALA A 144 15.58 -0.33 -1.01
CA ALA A 144 15.98 0.18 -2.31
C ALA A 144 15.23 1.46 -2.72
N GLY A 145 13.95 1.63 -2.32
CA GLY A 145 13.13 2.77 -2.70
C GLY A 145 13.64 4.10 -2.15
N PRO A 146 13.72 4.28 -0.82
CA PRO A 146 14.24 5.51 -0.22
C PRO A 146 15.68 5.80 -0.62
N ASN A 147 16.54 4.77 -0.66
CA ASN A 147 17.94 4.95 -1.06
C ASN A 147 18.06 5.40 -2.52
N LEU A 148 17.25 4.83 -3.44
CA LEU A 148 17.21 5.32 -4.82
C LEU A 148 16.80 6.80 -4.88
N ALA A 149 15.85 7.24 -4.06
CA ALA A 149 15.45 8.64 -3.98
C ALA A 149 16.59 9.52 -3.45
N ILE A 150 17.28 9.10 -2.37
CA ILE A 150 18.43 9.83 -1.79
C ILE A 150 19.54 10.01 -2.83
N TYR A 151 20.01 8.91 -3.44
CA TYR A 151 21.11 8.95 -4.40
C TYR A 151 20.79 9.71 -5.68
N SER A 152 19.52 9.73 -6.09
CA SER A 152 19.10 10.37 -7.33
C SER A 152 18.61 11.81 -7.17
N GLN A 153 18.37 12.28 -5.95
CA GLN A 153 17.82 13.60 -5.65
C GLN A 153 18.62 14.73 -6.29
N GLY A 154 19.95 14.67 -6.24
CA GLY A 154 20.86 15.72 -6.70
C GLY A 154 21.54 15.45 -8.04
N LEU A 155 21.21 14.34 -8.75
CA LEU A 155 21.90 13.97 -9.99
C LEU A 155 21.65 14.95 -11.13
N ILE A 156 20.52 15.64 -11.14
CA ILE A 156 20.15 16.62 -12.16
C ILE A 156 20.09 18.00 -11.51
N GLN A 157 21.04 18.84 -11.89
CA GLN A 157 21.15 20.22 -11.36
C GLN A 157 19.91 21.04 -11.73
N GLY A 158 19.44 21.86 -10.80
CA GLY A 158 18.33 22.79 -11.01
C GLY A 158 16.93 22.19 -10.89
N THR A 159 16.77 20.85 -10.81
CA THR A 159 15.46 20.21 -10.68
C THR A 159 15.52 19.05 -9.69
N PRO A 160 15.31 19.31 -8.39
CA PRO A 160 15.32 18.26 -7.37
C PRO A 160 14.36 17.11 -7.68
N PHE A 161 14.73 15.88 -7.33
CA PHE A 161 13.94 14.66 -7.51
C PHE A 161 13.67 14.22 -8.95
N VAL A 162 14.01 14.95 -10.00
CA VAL A 162 13.85 14.46 -11.38
C VAL A 162 14.61 13.16 -11.60
N GLY A 163 15.83 13.04 -11.04
CA GLY A 163 16.61 11.80 -11.07
C GLY A 163 15.87 10.60 -10.48
N ALA A 164 15.08 10.80 -9.43
CA ALA A 164 14.26 9.75 -8.82
C ALA A 164 13.20 9.21 -9.81
N PHE A 165 12.57 10.07 -10.61
CA PHE A 165 11.60 9.66 -11.63
C PHE A 165 12.24 9.01 -12.86
N TRP A 166 13.48 9.39 -13.22
CA TRP A 166 14.26 8.63 -14.20
C TRP A 166 14.61 7.23 -13.69
N GLY A 167 14.97 7.11 -12.39
CA GLY A 167 15.14 5.82 -11.72
C GLY A 167 13.85 5.00 -11.71
N LEU A 168 12.71 5.63 -11.40
CA LEU A 168 11.39 5.00 -11.45
C LEU A 168 11.05 4.48 -12.85
N LEU A 169 11.30 5.28 -13.89
CA LEU A 169 11.11 4.88 -15.28
C LEU A 169 11.97 3.66 -15.63
N ALA A 170 13.24 3.65 -15.21
CA ALA A 170 14.14 2.51 -15.40
C ALA A 170 13.61 1.24 -14.70
N LEU A 171 13.03 1.34 -13.49
CA LEU A 171 12.42 0.21 -12.79
C LEU A 171 11.23 -0.37 -13.57
N TYR A 172 10.34 0.46 -14.11
CA TYR A 172 9.22 -0.01 -14.95
C TYR A 172 9.71 -0.68 -16.24
N ILE A 173 10.71 -0.10 -16.92
CA ILE A 173 11.32 -0.70 -18.12
C ILE A 173 11.97 -2.03 -17.78
N ALA A 174 12.74 -2.11 -16.70
CA ALA A 174 13.36 -3.34 -16.23
C ALA A 174 12.30 -4.42 -15.92
N ALA A 175 11.20 -4.05 -15.26
CA ALA A 175 10.08 -4.96 -15.00
C ALA A 175 9.46 -5.46 -16.33
N MET A 176 9.29 -4.61 -17.34
CA MET A 176 8.81 -5.04 -18.67
C MET A 176 9.77 -6.02 -19.34
N VAL A 177 11.08 -5.76 -19.28
CA VAL A 177 12.10 -6.66 -19.84
C VAL A 177 12.08 -8.02 -19.15
N VAL A 178 12.07 -8.03 -17.81
CA VAL A 178 11.99 -9.29 -17.03
C VAL A 178 10.69 -10.05 -17.33
N LEU A 179 9.59 -9.36 -17.52
CA LEU A 179 8.29 -9.97 -17.86
C LEU A 179 8.32 -10.70 -19.20
N THR A 180 9.20 -10.33 -20.14
CA THR A 180 9.36 -11.08 -21.40
C THR A 180 9.78 -12.53 -21.16
N LEU A 181 10.60 -12.76 -20.11
CA LEU A 181 11.15 -14.06 -19.74
C LEU A 181 10.11 -14.96 -19.03
N VAL A 182 8.99 -14.39 -18.57
CA VAL A 182 7.96 -15.13 -17.84
C VAL A 182 7.03 -15.84 -18.81
N LYS A 183 6.94 -17.16 -18.66
CA LYS A 183 5.97 -18.02 -19.37
C LYS A 183 4.80 -18.27 -18.41
N PHE A 184 3.64 -17.73 -18.74
CA PHE A 184 2.41 -17.99 -17.99
C PHE A 184 1.78 -19.31 -18.45
N PRO A 185 1.15 -20.08 -17.52
CA PRO A 185 0.36 -21.23 -17.91
C PRO A 185 -0.83 -20.81 -18.78
N PRO A 186 -1.33 -21.68 -19.65
CA PRO A 186 -2.57 -21.43 -20.40
C PRO A 186 -3.71 -21.10 -19.44
N GLU A 187 -4.54 -20.13 -19.81
CA GLU A 187 -5.66 -19.72 -18.98
C GLU A 187 -6.69 -20.87 -18.90
N THR A 188 -6.90 -21.40 -17.72
CA THR A 188 -8.08 -22.19 -17.43
C THR A 188 -9.25 -21.23 -17.24
N ARG A 189 -10.08 -21.04 -18.29
CA ARG A 189 -11.35 -20.31 -18.14
C ARG A 189 -12.15 -21.02 -17.05
N HIS A 190 -12.47 -20.31 -15.99
CA HIS A 190 -13.33 -20.84 -14.94
C HIS A 190 -14.70 -21.14 -15.53
N ALA A 191 -15.25 -22.32 -15.20
CA ALA A 191 -16.59 -22.72 -15.62
C ALA A 191 -17.63 -21.68 -15.15
N PRO A 192 -18.58 -21.24 -16.03
CA PRO A 192 -19.46 -20.10 -15.77
C PRO A 192 -20.56 -20.32 -14.72
N ASP A 193 -20.78 -21.52 -14.18
CA ASP A 193 -22.07 -21.91 -13.62
C ASP A 193 -22.15 -22.08 -12.08
N VAL A 194 -21.24 -21.46 -11.31
CA VAL A 194 -21.44 -21.46 -9.86
C VAL A 194 -22.30 -20.27 -9.46
N VAL A 195 -23.54 -20.53 -9.04
CA VAL A 195 -24.42 -19.49 -8.47
C VAL A 195 -23.76 -18.91 -7.22
N THR A 196 -23.44 -17.62 -7.28
CA THR A 196 -22.80 -16.90 -6.18
C THR A 196 -23.75 -15.87 -5.60
N ARG A 197 -23.69 -15.64 -4.28
CA ARG A 197 -24.52 -14.62 -3.61
C ARG A 197 -24.28 -13.22 -4.21
N PRO A 198 -25.29 -12.33 -4.21
CA PRO A 198 -25.10 -10.91 -4.54
C PRO A 198 -24.01 -10.26 -3.67
N VAL A 199 -23.27 -9.31 -4.23
CA VAL A 199 -22.19 -8.59 -3.49
C VAL A 199 -22.73 -7.96 -2.21
N LEU A 200 -23.94 -7.38 -2.26
CA LEU A 200 -24.56 -6.71 -1.11
C LEU A 200 -24.78 -7.69 0.07
N GLU A 201 -25.13 -8.93 -0.21
CA GLU A 201 -25.30 -9.97 0.82
C GLU A 201 -23.95 -10.34 1.47
N ILE A 202 -22.88 -10.38 0.68
CA ILE A 202 -21.54 -10.69 1.20
C ILE A 202 -21.04 -9.55 2.08
N ILE A 203 -21.16 -8.30 1.62
CA ILE A 203 -20.62 -7.13 2.33
C ILE A 203 -21.45 -6.76 3.57
N SER A 204 -22.72 -7.17 3.66
CA SER A 204 -23.57 -6.93 4.83
C SER A 204 -23.32 -7.89 6.00
N GLN A 205 -22.52 -8.96 5.81
CA GLN A 205 -22.20 -9.88 6.88
C GLN A 205 -21.37 -9.20 7.99
N PRO A 206 -21.66 -9.47 9.27
CA PRO A 206 -20.92 -8.87 10.39
C PRO A 206 -19.41 -9.13 10.32
N ILE A 207 -18.99 -10.33 9.90
CA ILE A 207 -17.58 -10.68 9.74
C ILE A 207 -16.90 -9.84 8.64
N PHE A 208 -17.59 -9.57 7.54
CA PHE A 208 -17.08 -8.70 6.47
C PHE A 208 -16.94 -7.26 6.97
N LEU A 209 -17.97 -6.71 7.59
CA LEU A 209 -17.97 -5.33 8.09
C LEU A 209 -16.86 -5.09 9.11
N VAL A 210 -16.70 -6.00 10.09
CA VAL A 210 -15.64 -5.90 11.11
C VAL A 210 -14.25 -5.96 10.46
N SER A 211 -14.06 -6.86 9.49
CA SER A 211 -12.80 -6.98 8.75
C SER A 211 -12.47 -5.71 7.98
N VAL A 212 -13.44 -5.17 7.24
CA VAL A 212 -13.26 -3.95 6.45
C VAL A 212 -12.97 -2.76 7.36
N VAL A 213 -13.72 -2.59 8.46
CA VAL A 213 -13.47 -1.49 9.42
C VAL A 213 -12.06 -1.57 9.99
N ALA A 214 -11.61 -2.75 10.42
CA ALA A 214 -10.26 -2.93 10.95
C ALA A 214 -9.17 -2.63 9.89
N ALA A 215 -9.34 -3.12 8.66
CA ALA A 215 -8.44 -2.84 7.56
C ALA A 215 -8.44 -1.36 7.15
N MET A 216 -9.61 -0.73 7.03
CA MET A 216 -9.76 0.68 6.70
C MET A 216 -9.07 1.58 7.72
N VAL A 217 -9.37 1.39 9.01
CA VAL A 217 -8.78 2.21 10.07
C VAL A 217 -7.27 2.04 10.10
N SER A 218 -6.78 0.79 10.02
CA SER A 218 -5.33 0.54 10.00
C SER A 218 -4.65 1.27 8.84
N TYR A 219 -5.25 1.23 7.65
CA TYR A 219 -4.69 1.85 6.45
C TYR A 219 -4.83 3.38 6.47
N VAL A 220 -5.96 3.91 6.94
CA VAL A 220 -6.20 5.36 7.07
C VAL A 220 -5.21 5.98 8.04
N VAL A 221 -5.06 5.42 9.23
CA VAL A 221 -4.12 5.92 10.26
C VAL A 221 -2.68 5.83 9.75
N MET A 222 -2.32 4.69 9.17
CA MET A 222 -1.00 4.49 8.57
C MET A 222 -0.73 5.54 7.50
N ASN A 223 -1.65 5.73 6.56
CA ASN A 223 -1.48 6.65 5.44
C ASN A 223 -1.45 8.12 5.89
N LEU A 224 -2.29 8.51 6.87
CA LEU A 224 -2.26 9.86 7.45
C LEU A 224 -0.88 10.19 8.02
N LEU A 225 -0.36 9.32 8.91
CA LEU A 225 0.90 9.57 9.60
C LEU A 225 2.11 9.43 8.66
N MET A 226 2.12 8.40 7.81
CA MET A 226 3.22 8.18 6.85
C MET A 226 3.34 9.33 5.85
N THR A 227 2.21 9.84 5.32
CA THR A 227 2.21 10.92 4.32
C THR A 227 2.56 12.27 4.95
N ALA A 228 2.12 12.53 6.20
CA ALA A 228 2.44 13.75 6.93
C ALA A 228 3.89 13.77 7.45
N THR A 229 4.51 12.62 7.71
CA THR A 229 5.86 12.55 8.32
C THR A 229 6.94 13.31 7.54
N PRO A 230 7.14 13.14 6.22
CA PRO A 230 8.15 13.92 5.49
C PRO A 230 7.90 15.42 5.53
N LEU A 231 6.62 15.84 5.55
CA LEU A 231 6.24 17.25 5.66
C LEU A 231 6.55 17.79 7.06
N ALA A 232 6.16 17.06 8.12
CA ALA A 232 6.44 17.40 9.50
C ALA A 232 7.95 17.49 9.76
N MET A 233 8.72 16.50 9.35
CA MET A 233 10.18 16.48 9.50
C MET A 233 10.83 17.66 8.76
N HIS A 234 10.40 17.95 7.51
CA HIS A 234 10.88 19.09 6.76
C HIS A 234 10.55 20.42 7.45
N ASN A 235 9.36 20.56 8.03
CA ASN A 235 8.96 21.76 8.80
C ASN A 235 9.79 21.95 10.08
N HIS A 236 10.34 20.86 10.64
CA HIS A 236 11.27 20.88 11.78
C HIS A 236 12.74 21.01 11.39
N GLY A 237 13.06 21.23 10.10
CA GLY A 237 14.41 21.47 9.60
C GLY A 237 15.23 20.21 9.32
N TYR A 238 14.61 19.02 9.31
CA TYR A 238 15.29 17.78 8.91
C TYR A 238 15.54 17.74 7.41
N HIS A 239 16.67 17.16 7.03
CA HIS A 239 17.02 16.91 5.64
C HIS A 239 16.25 15.73 5.06
N PHE A 240 16.22 15.66 3.72
CA PHE A 240 15.47 14.60 3.02
C PHE A 240 15.97 13.19 3.35
N ASP A 241 17.28 12.98 3.47
CA ASP A 241 17.90 11.69 3.82
C ASP A 241 17.38 11.12 5.16
N GLN A 242 17.20 11.99 6.16
CA GLN A 242 16.64 11.62 7.46
C GLN A 242 15.16 11.17 7.33
N SER A 243 14.34 11.93 6.59
CA SER A 243 12.95 11.54 6.37
C SER A 243 12.81 10.29 5.51
N ALA A 244 13.67 10.10 4.52
CA ALA A 244 13.73 8.89 3.71
C ALA A 244 14.12 7.66 4.54
N PHE A 245 15.07 7.80 5.48
CA PHE A 245 15.42 6.74 6.42
C PHE A 245 14.26 6.37 7.35
N VAL A 246 13.50 7.35 7.84
CA VAL A 246 12.29 7.09 8.64
C VAL A 246 11.24 6.33 7.85
N ILE A 247 11.04 6.67 6.57
CA ILE A 247 10.14 5.90 5.67
C ILE A 247 10.67 4.50 5.42
N GLU A 248 11.99 4.31 5.26
CA GLU A 248 12.61 3.00 5.15
C GLU A 248 12.27 2.11 6.35
N LEU A 249 12.46 2.61 7.57
CA LEU A 249 12.12 1.89 8.80
C LEU A 249 10.62 1.58 8.89
N HIS A 250 9.76 2.52 8.48
CA HIS A 250 8.32 2.29 8.43
C HIS A 250 7.97 1.12 7.51
N VAL A 251 8.48 1.13 6.28
CA VAL A 251 8.18 0.09 5.29
C VAL A 251 8.79 -1.25 5.68
N LEU A 252 9.96 -1.27 6.34
CA LEU A 252 10.50 -2.49 6.97
C LEU A 252 9.54 -3.01 8.05
N GLY A 253 9.00 -2.13 8.91
CA GLY A 253 7.97 -2.49 9.90
C GLY A 253 6.70 -3.08 9.26
N MET A 254 6.33 -2.63 8.05
CA MET A 254 5.19 -3.19 7.29
C MET A 254 5.44 -4.59 6.73
N PHE A 255 6.61 -4.85 6.14
CA PHE A 255 6.84 -6.08 5.37
C PHE A 255 7.58 -7.16 6.14
N LEU A 256 8.54 -6.82 7.00
CA LEU A 256 9.34 -7.78 7.75
C LEU A 256 8.50 -8.69 8.67
N PRO A 257 7.51 -8.17 9.44
CA PRO A 257 6.66 -9.01 10.27
C PRO A 257 5.78 -9.97 9.47
N GLY A 258 5.49 -9.67 8.19
CA GLY A 258 4.69 -10.51 7.32
C GLY A 258 5.18 -11.95 7.19
N PHE A 259 6.48 -12.21 7.43
CA PHE A 259 7.04 -13.56 7.43
C PHE A 259 6.56 -14.43 8.58
N PHE A 260 6.16 -13.84 9.70
CA PHE A 260 5.74 -14.58 10.91
C PHE A 260 4.34 -14.21 11.42
N THR A 261 3.71 -13.15 10.90
CA THR A 261 2.35 -12.73 11.32
C THR A 261 1.32 -13.85 11.12
N GLY A 262 1.42 -14.62 10.05
CA GLY A 262 0.55 -15.77 9.81
C GLY A 262 0.69 -16.86 10.89
N ASP A 263 1.90 -17.13 11.35
CA ASP A 263 2.16 -18.09 12.43
C ASP A 263 1.65 -17.57 13.78
N LEU A 264 1.78 -16.26 14.01
CA LEU A 264 1.21 -15.61 15.20
C LEU A 264 -0.32 -15.70 15.20
N ILE A 265 -0.98 -15.47 14.06
CA ILE A 265 -2.44 -15.63 13.91
C ILE A 265 -2.86 -17.08 14.21
N ARG A 266 -2.13 -18.06 13.68
CA ARG A 266 -2.40 -19.49 13.91
C ARG A 266 -2.24 -19.86 15.41
N ARG A 267 -1.25 -19.29 16.09
CA ARG A 267 -0.94 -19.62 17.49
C ARG A 267 -1.82 -18.89 18.48
N PHE A 268 -2.12 -17.61 18.26
CA PHE A 268 -2.79 -16.74 19.22
C PHE A 268 -4.22 -16.34 18.81
N GLY A 269 -4.60 -16.62 17.57
CA GLY A 269 -5.90 -16.25 17.00
C GLY A 269 -5.92 -14.85 16.40
N THR A 270 -6.77 -14.68 15.38
CA THR A 270 -6.86 -13.45 14.56
C THR A 270 -7.22 -12.21 15.38
N ILE A 271 -8.20 -12.35 16.27
CA ILE A 271 -8.72 -11.23 17.08
C ILE A 271 -7.66 -10.65 18.03
N ARG A 272 -6.83 -11.52 18.63
CA ARG A 272 -5.75 -11.07 19.51
C ARG A 272 -4.67 -10.33 18.73
N ILE A 273 -4.30 -10.83 17.55
CA ILE A 273 -3.29 -10.16 16.69
C ILE A 273 -3.81 -8.82 16.18
N LEU A 274 -5.07 -8.72 15.76
CA LEU A 274 -5.70 -7.45 15.39
C LEU A 274 -5.62 -6.41 16.53
N ASN A 275 -6.00 -6.79 17.75
CA ASN A 275 -5.95 -5.87 18.88
C ASN A 275 -4.51 -5.53 19.31
N THR A 276 -3.57 -6.48 19.19
CA THR A 276 -2.15 -6.20 19.42
C THR A 276 -1.64 -5.17 18.42
N GLY A 277 -2.02 -5.28 17.14
CA GLY A 277 -1.70 -4.28 16.11
C GLY A 277 -2.26 -2.89 16.45
N ALA A 278 -3.52 -2.82 16.92
CA ALA A 278 -4.13 -1.57 17.35
C ALA A 278 -3.40 -0.94 18.56
N LEU A 279 -2.99 -1.75 19.55
CA LEU A 279 -2.19 -1.29 20.69
C LEU A 279 -0.81 -0.77 20.26
N ILE A 280 -0.17 -1.42 19.29
CA ILE A 280 1.10 -0.97 18.70
C ILE A 280 0.92 0.37 17.97
N MET A 281 -0.20 0.56 17.23
CA MET A 281 -0.51 1.86 16.63
C MET A 281 -0.74 2.96 17.69
N LEU A 282 -1.40 2.66 18.79
CA LEU A 282 -1.54 3.61 19.89
C LEU A 282 -0.18 3.93 20.54
N LEU A 283 0.71 2.95 20.65
CA LEU A 283 2.08 3.17 21.12
C LEU A 283 2.84 4.11 20.17
N CYS A 284 2.74 3.88 18.85
CA CYS A 284 3.29 4.80 17.84
C CYS A 284 2.81 6.24 18.07
N ILE A 285 1.49 6.43 18.20
CA ILE A 285 0.90 7.76 18.44
C ILE A 285 1.41 8.35 19.75
N GLY A 286 1.48 7.55 20.83
CA GLY A 286 2.04 7.97 22.12
C GLY A 286 3.49 8.49 21.97
N ILE A 287 4.35 7.78 21.25
CA ILE A 287 5.73 8.20 20.99
C ILE A 287 5.75 9.52 20.19
N ASN A 288 4.93 9.66 19.15
CA ASN A 288 4.83 10.89 18.36
C ASN A 288 4.38 12.10 19.20
N LEU A 289 3.59 11.89 20.25
CA LEU A 289 3.14 12.98 21.14
C LEU A 289 4.16 13.36 22.19
N THR A 290 5.19 12.53 22.48
CA THR A 290 6.23 12.81 23.47
C THR A 290 7.41 13.61 22.95
N GLY A 291 7.60 13.67 21.63
CA GLY A 291 8.71 14.40 21.04
C GLY A 291 8.74 14.40 19.52
N GLN A 292 9.65 15.18 18.96
CA GLN A 292 9.78 15.39 17.51
C GLN A 292 11.25 15.26 17.06
N SER A 293 12.09 14.53 17.83
CA SER A 293 13.44 14.20 17.39
C SER A 293 13.41 13.13 16.30
N GLU A 294 14.48 13.00 15.55
CA GLU A 294 14.65 11.95 14.53
C GLU A 294 14.39 10.55 15.10
N LEU A 295 14.83 10.30 16.35
CA LEU A 295 14.57 9.04 17.03
C LEU A 295 13.08 8.81 17.29
N HIS A 296 12.30 9.85 17.69
CA HIS A 296 10.85 9.74 17.87
C HIS A 296 10.17 9.36 16.55
N PHE A 297 10.49 10.05 15.45
CA PHE A 297 9.96 9.71 14.13
C PHE A 297 10.36 8.29 13.71
N SER A 298 11.62 7.91 13.86
CA SER A 298 12.13 6.59 13.45
C SER A 298 11.44 5.44 14.18
N VAL A 299 11.39 5.52 15.52
CA VAL A 299 10.80 4.47 16.35
C VAL A 299 9.28 4.42 16.18
N SER A 300 8.62 5.56 16.16
CA SER A 300 7.17 5.61 16.00
C SER A 300 6.72 5.08 14.65
N LEU A 301 7.38 5.47 13.56
CA LEU A 301 7.02 5.03 12.21
C LEU A 301 7.31 3.54 11.99
N PHE A 302 8.37 2.98 12.61
CA PHE A 302 8.57 1.52 12.64
C PHE A 302 7.39 0.81 13.32
N PHE A 303 6.95 1.29 14.49
CA PHE A 303 5.76 0.73 15.16
C PHE A 303 4.47 0.96 14.39
N LEU A 304 4.34 2.06 13.66
CA LEU A 304 3.22 2.28 12.74
C LEU A 304 3.14 1.18 11.69
N GLY A 305 4.27 0.84 11.07
CA GLY A 305 4.37 -0.24 10.09
C GLY A 305 4.01 -1.61 10.69
N LEU A 306 4.55 -1.92 11.86
CA LEU A 306 4.29 -3.17 12.58
C LEU A 306 2.81 -3.29 12.99
N GLY A 307 2.24 -2.23 13.54
CA GLY A 307 0.82 -2.17 13.93
C GLY A 307 -0.11 -2.34 12.73
N TRP A 308 0.22 -1.65 11.61
CA TRP A 308 -0.48 -1.82 10.36
C TRP A 308 -0.41 -3.26 9.84
N ASN A 309 0.76 -3.89 9.85
CA ASN A 309 0.90 -5.28 9.41
C ASN A 309 -0.02 -6.21 10.20
N PHE A 310 -0.01 -6.14 11.52
CA PHE A 310 -0.82 -7.02 12.37
C PHE A 310 -2.32 -6.78 12.16
N MET A 311 -2.76 -5.52 12.08
CA MET A 311 -4.16 -5.19 11.84
C MET A 311 -4.60 -5.58 10.43
N PHE A 312 -3.83 -5.21 9.40
CA PHE A 312 -4.20 -5.43 8.01
C PHE A 312 -4.17 -6.92 7.63
N VAL A 313 -3.12 -7.65 8.02
CA VAL A 313 -3.02 -9.09 7.78
C VAL A 313 -4.09 -9.85 8.56
N GLY A 314 -4.35 -9.47 9.82
CA GLY A 314 -5.41 -10.04 10.63
C GLY A 314 -6.81 -9.79 10.02
N ALA A 315 -7.09 -8.57 9.57
CA ALA A 315 -8.34 -8.22 8.89
C ALA A 315 -8.51 -8.97 7.56
N THR A 316 -7.43 -9.06 6.78
CA THR A 316 -7.41 -9.84 5.53
C THR A 316 -7.66 -11.34 5.79
N HIS A 317 -7.13 -11.90 6.87
CA HIS A 317 -7.45 -13.26 7.28
C HIS A 317 -8.92 -13.40 7.72
N LEU A 318 -9.44 -12.45 8.51
CA LEU A 318 -10.81 -12.49 9.00
C LEU A 318 -11.85 -12.40 7.87
N VAL A 319 -11.63 -11.56 6.86
CA VAL A 319 -12.55 -11.39 5.72
C VAL A 319 -12.70 -12.65 4.88
N THR A 320 -11.72 -13.57 4.90
CA THR A 320 -11.83 -14.84 4.16
C THR A 320 -12.97 -15.73 4.68
N GLY A 321 -13.41 -15.53 5.90
CA GLY A 321 -14.59 -16.20 6.46
C GLY A 321 -15.94 -15.72 5.93
N ALA A 322 -15.96 -14.59 5.18
CA ALA A 322 -17.21 -13.99 4.68
C ALA A 322 -17.65 -14.56 3.32
N TYR A 323 -16.78 -15.25 2.57
CA TYR A 323 -17.04 -15.65 1.19
C TYR A 323 -16.51 -17.05 0.86
N SER A 324 -17.13 -17.70 -0.14
CA SER A 324 -16.65 -18.93 -0.75
C SER A 324 -15.57 -18.66 -1.81
N GLU A 325 -14.87 -19.71 -2.28
CA GLU A 325 -13.88 -19.58 -3.34
C GLU A 325 -14.46 -18.98 -4.64
N ALA A 326 -15.71 -19.30 -4.98
CA ALA A 326 -16.38 -18.74 -6.16
C ALA A 326 -16.75 -17.25 -5.99
N GLU A 327 -16.96 -16.78 -4.77
CA GLU A 327 -17.31 -15.40 -4.43
C GLU A 327 -16.08 -14.51 -4.19
N LYS A 328 -14.92 -15.12 -4.00
CA LYS A 328 -13.65 -14.49 -3.66
C LYS A 328 -13.30 -13.26 -4.52
N PRO A 329 -13.37 -13.28 -5.87
CA PRO A 329 -12.99 -12.14 -6.68
C PRO A 329 -13.83 -10.90 -6.37
N LYS A 330 -15.17 -11.06 -6.27
CA LYS A 330 -16.08 -9.94 -6.01
C LYS A 330 -16.01 -9.44 -4.56
N ALA A 331 -15.82 -10.35 -3.59
CA ALA A 331 -15.68 -9.98 -2.20
C ALA A 331 -14.37 -9.20 -1.94
N GLN A 332 -13.26 -9.66 -2.53
CA GLN A 332 -11.98 -8.97 -2.43
C GLN A 332 -12.00 -7.63 -3.16
N ALA A 333 -12.61 -7.56 -4.35
CA ALA A 333 -12.76 -6.30 -5.08
C ALA A 333 -13.54 -5.26 -4.26
N ALA A 334 -14.65 -5.65 -3.62
CA ALA A 334 -15.42 -4.78 -2.73
C ALA A 334 -14.62 -4.34 -1.50
N ASN A 335 -13.91 -5.27 -0.86
CA ASN A 335 -13.04 -4.98 0.29
C ASN A 335 -11.95 -3.96 -0.08
N GLU A 336 -11.22 -4.19 -1.15
CA GLU A 336 -10.14 -3.30 -1.61
C GLU A 336 -10.67 -1.93 -2.05
N PHE A 337 -11.81 -1.89 -2.74
CA PHE A 337 -12.44 -0.64 -3.14
C PHE A 337 -12.83 0.22 -1.93
N LEU A 338 -13.45 -0.36 -0.90
CA LEU A 338 -13.82 0.34 0.33
C LEU A 338 -12.58 0.86 1.06
N ILE A 339 -11.55 0.04 1.21
CA ILE A 339 -10.30 0.43 1.87
C ILE A 339 -9.64 1.59 1.12
N PHE A 340 -9.39 1.46 -0.18
CA PHE A 340 -8.67 2.48 -0.95
C PHE A 340 -9.47 3.76 -1.17
N SER A 341 -10.81 3.71 -1.14
CA SER A 341 -11.64 4.92 -1.11
C SER A 341 -11.33 5.77 0.13
N MET A 342 -11.25 5.13 1.31
CA MET A 342 -10.94 5.85 2.56
C MET A 342 -9.47 6.25 2.65
N VAL A 343 -8.56 5.46 2.08
CA VAL A 343 -7.14 5.83 1.96
C VAL A 343 -6.96 7.07 1.08
N THR A 344 -7.72 7.18 -0.01
CA THR A 344 -7.74 8.39 -0.85
C THR A 344 -8.16 9.63 -0.04
N VAL A 345 -9.23 9.51 0.75
CA VAL A 345 -9.69 10.60 1.63
C VAL A 345 -8.61 10.95 2.65
N SER A 346 -7.95 9.95 3.26
CA SER A 346 -6.88 10.20 4.23
C SER A 346 -5.65 10.87 3.59
N ALA A 347 -5.31 10.54 2.35
CA ALA A 347 -4.23 11.16 1.61
C ALA A 347 -4.51 12.65 1.32
N LEU A 348 -5.75 12.96 0.92
CA LEU A 348 -6.21 14.36 0.75
C LEU A 348 -6.14 15.12 2.08
N ALA A 349 -6.66 14.51 3.14
CA ALA A 349 -6.73 15.13 4.46
C ALA A 349 -5.34 15.37 5.08
N SER A 350 -4.37 14.48 4.82
CA SER A 350 -3.05 14.50 5.46
C SER A 350 -2.31 15.83 5.29
N GLY A 351 -2.21 16.35 4.05
CA GLY A 351 -1.53 17.62 3.81
C GLY A 351 -2.30 18.82 4.34
N TRP A 352 -3.63 18.81 4.21
CA TRP A 352 -4.46 19.87 4.77
C TRP A 352 -4.37 19.90 6.31
N LEU A 353 -4.43 18.75 6.96
CA LEU A 353 -4.29 18.65 8.41
C LEU A 353 -2.90 19.13 8.88
N GLU A 354 -1.82 18.70 8.16
CA GLU A 354 -0.47 19.14 8.50
C GLU A 354 -0.30 20.66 8.36
N ALA A 355 -0.79 21.23 7.26
CA ALA A 355 -0.68 22.65 6.99
C ALA A 355 -1.51 23.53 7.95
N THR A 356 -2.65 23.05 8.45
CA THR A 356 -3.60 23.85 9.24
C THR A 356 -3.54 23.55 10.74
N LEU A 357 -3.38 22.29 11.13
CA LEU A 357 -3.46 21.83 12.52
C LEU A 357 -2.12 21.29 13.05
N GLY A 358 -1.20 20.94 12.16
CA GLY A 358 0.14 20.45 12.48
C GLY A 358 0.19 18.99 12.98
N TRP A 359 1.41 18.49 13.09
CA TRP A 359 1.73 17.10 13.42
C TRP A 359 1.06 16.55 14.69
N HIS A 360 1.03 17.37 15.74
CA HIS A 360 0.49 16.95 17.04
C HIS A 360 -1.00 16.61 16.95
N VAL A 361 -1.79 17.46 16.30
CA VAL A 361 -3.25 17.28 16.17
C VAL A 361 -3.59 16.08 15.27
N ILE A 362 -2.81 15.83 14.21
CA ILE A 362 -3.01 14.63 13.37
C ILE A 362 -2.89 13.37 14.23
N ASN A 363 -1.88 13.29 15.08
CA ASN A 363 -1.70 12.14 15.98
C ASN A 363 -2.89 12.01 16.95
N LEU A 364 -3.40 13.10 17.52
CA LEU A 364 -4.58 13.07 18.41
C LEU A 364 -5.84 12.58 17.69
N ILE A 365 -6.05 12.98 16.43
CA ILE A 365 -7.20 12.52 15.61
C ILE A 365 -7.12 11.01 15.35
N CYS A 366 -5.94 10.42 15.25
CA CYS A 366 -5.76 9.00 15.01
C CYS A 366 -6.18 8.13 16.24
N ILE A 367 -6.11 8.65 17.47
CA ILE A 367 -6.47 7.90 18.68
C ILE A 367 -7.91 7.36 18.64
N PRO A 368 -8.96 8.20 18.47
CA PRO A 368 -10.33 7.72 18.45
C PRO A 368 -10.60 6.75 17.30
N LEU A 369 -9.92 6.88 16.15
CA LEU A 369 -10.07 5.96 15.04
C LEU A 369 -9.56 4.56 15.40
N VAL A 370 -8.38 4.46 16.01
CA VAL A 370 -7.82 3.16 16.44
C VAL A 370 -8.65 2.53 17.55
N LEU A 371 -9.09 3.33 18.55
CA LEU A 371 -9.96 2.85 19.63
C LEU A 371 -11.30 2.37 19.10
N PHE A 372 -11.88 3.05 18.11
CA PHE A 372 -13.12 2.62 17.45
C PHE A 372 -12.94 1.25 16.77
N ALA A 373 -11.89 1.05 15.98
CA ALA A 373 -11.62 -0.24 15.34
C ALA A 373 -11.45 -1.35 16.38
N MET A 374 -10.71 -1.08 17.46
CA MET A 374 -10.50 -2.04 18.55
C MET A 374 -11.83 -2.40 19.24
N ALA A 375 -12.67 -1.42 19.51
CA ALA A 375 -13.99 -1.62 20.11
C ALA A 375 -14.90 -2.49 19.21
N VAL A 376 -14.93 -2.22 17.90
CA VAL A 376 -15.70 -2.99 16.91
C VAL A 376 -15.24 -4.46 16.89
N VAL A 377 -13.93 -4.69 16.84
CA VAL A 377 -13.34 -6.05 16.83
C VAL A 377 -13.65 -6.81 18.11
N LEU A 378 -13.52 -6.16 19.28
CA LEU A 378 -13.81 -6.77 20.59
C LEU A 378 -15.29 -7.07 20.77
N HIS A 379 -16.18 -6.17 20.31
CA HIS A 379 -17.63 -6.38 20.36
C HIS A 379 -18.06 -7.58 19.54
N PHE A 380 -17.53 -7.70 18.32
CA PHE A 380 -17.78 -8.84 17.45
C PHE A 380 -17.32 -10.15 18.09
N HIS A 381 -16.12 -10.16 18.69
CA HIS A 381 -15.61 -11.36 19.35
C HIS A 381 -16.51 -11.81 20.52
N LYS A 382 -16.99 -10.89 21.34
CA LYS A 382 -17.93 -11.20 22.44
C LYS A 382 -19.21 -11.83 21.89
N LYS A 383 -19.82 -11.26 20.84
CA LYS A 383 -21.05 -11.82 20.25
C LYS A 383 -20.86 -13.24 19.72
N GLN A 384 -19.73 -13.55 19.08
CA GLN A 384 -19.45 -14.92 18.62
C GLN A 384 -19.30 -15.89 19.81
N ALA A 385 -18.61 -15.49 20.87
CA ALA A 385 -18.47 -16.32 22.07
C ALA A 385 -19.82 -16.66 22.72
N PHE A 386 -20.81 -15.76 22.70
CA PHE A 386 -22.14 -16.00 23.22
C PHE A 386 -23.08 -16.80 22.29
N SER A 387 -22.76 -16.89 20.98
CA SER A 387 -23.56 -17.69 20.04
C SER A 387 -23.23 -19.18 20.07
N PHE A 388 -22.22 -19.61 20.81
CA PHE A 388 -21.82 -21.01 21.03
C PHE A 388 -22.16 -21.52 22.43
N VAL A 389 -22.90 -20.74 23.25
CA VAL A 389 -23.52 -21.15 24.53
C VAL A 389 -25.04 -21.23 24.34
#